data_fc334188057eb2b0d4cf33cdcfe8196b
#
_entry.id   fc334188057eb2b0d4cf33cdcfe8196b
#
_cell.length_a   1.000
_cell.length_b   1.000
_cell.length_c   1.000
_cell.angle_alpha   90.00
_cell.angle_beta   90.00
_cell.angle_gamma   90.00
#
_symmetry.space_group_name_H-M   'P 1'
#
loop_
_entity.id
_entity.type
_entity.pdbx_description
1 polymer ?
#
loop_
_entity_poly.entity_id
_entity_poly.type
_entity_poly.pdbx_seq_one_letter_code
_entity_poly.pdbx_strand_id
1 'polypeptide(L)'
;IDKLNGEPGVYTARYAGENPTQIENITKVLDNMKQYTNPEDRSCTFVCVLTAIIMESNEKIVARGECKGSIAMTPGRLGGLTYGPIFIPEGFSEPMSEMPEEKYEAVHNHRDIAMKKIMQELKKRIKE
;
A
#
# COMPACT_ATOMS: atom_id res chain seq x y z
N ILE A 1 -8.53 4.05 -2.70
CA ILE A 1 -9.17 3.68 -3.98
C ILE A 1 -9.93 4.89 -4.49
N ASP A 2 -9.60 5.34 -5.69
CA ASP A 2 -10.11 6.61 -6.22
C ASP A 2 -11.64 6.65 -6.33
N LYS A 3 -12.26 5.60 -6.84
CA LYS A 3 -13.73 5.54 -6.99
C LYS A 3 -14.47 5.38 -5.67
N LEU A 4 -13.79 5.03 -4.59
CA LEU A 4 -14.35 4.94 -3.26
C LEU A 4 -14.01 6.15 -2.40
N ASN A 5 -13.68 7.28 -3.02
CA ASN A 5 -13.34 8.54 -2.34
C ASN A 5 -12.18 8.39 -1.33
N GLY A 6 -11.21 7.56 -1.68
CA GLY A 6 -10.03 7.31 -0.85
C GLY A 6 -10.18 6.19 0.18
N GLU A 7 -11.36 5.55 0.25
CA GLU A 7 -11.51 4.40 1.15
C GLU A 7 -10.68 3.21 0.65
N PRO A 8 -10.23 2.32 1.53
CA PRO A 8 -10.42 2.31 2.98
C PRO A 8 -9.59 3.34 3.77
N GLY A 9 -8.55 3.94 3.17
CA GLY A 9 -7.77 5.00 3.83
C GLY A 9 -7.30 4.61 5.23
N VAL A 10 -7.62 5.46 6.21
CA VAL A 10 -7.21 5.22 7.61
C VAL A 10 -7.86 3.97 8.22
N TYR A 11 -8.91 3.45 7.61
CA TYR A 11 -9.60 2.23 8.06
C TYR A 11 -9.08 0.95 7.41
N THR A 12 -7.95 1.02 6.70
CA THR A 12 -7.35 -0.11 5.97
C THR A 12 -7.37 -1.43 6.74
N ALA A 13 -6.94 -1.42 8.00
CA ALA A 13 -6.86 -2.65 8.79
C ALA A 13 -8.21 -3.13 9.33
N ARG A 14 -9.22 -2.27 9.34
CA ARG A 14 -10.53 -2.53 9.95
C ARG A 14 -11.69 -2.23 9.02
N TYR A 15 -11.46 -2.31 7.73
CA TYR A 15 -12.46 -1.92 6.74
C TYR A 15 -13.75 -2.75 6.85
N ALA A 16 -13.62 -4.04 7.12
CA ALA A 16 -14.75 -4.96 7.23
C ALA A 16 -15.34 -5.07 8.66
N GLY A 17 -14.76 -4.39 9.66
CA GLY A 17 -15.25 -4.44 11.04
C GLY A 17 -14.13 -4.23 12.06
N GLU A 18 -14.38 -4.62 13.32
CA GLU A 18 -13.41 -4.41 14.40
C GLU A 18 -12.22 -5.36 14.36
N ASN A 19 -12.45 -6.64 14.06
CA ASN A 19 -11.38 -7.65 14.00
C ASN A 19 -11.52 -8.49 12.73
N PRO A 20 -11.39 -7.87 11.54
CA PRO A 20 -11.61 -8.60 10.30
C PRO A 20 -10.40 -9.45 9.94
N THR A 21 -10.67 -10.54 9.22
CA THR A 21 -9.61 -11.31 8.57
C THR A 21 -9.20 -10.59 7.28
N GLN A 22 -8.06 -10.99 6.71
CA GLN A 22 -7.61 -10.46 5.43
C GLN A 22 -8.67 -10.63 4.34
N ILE A 23 -9.27 -11.83 4.24
CA ILE A 23 -10.27 -12.11 3.20
C ILE A 23 -11.55 -11.28 3.42
N GLU A 24 -11.92 -10.98 4.65
CA GLU A 24 -13.08 -10.13 4.92
C GLU A 24 -12.87 -8.71 4.42
N ASN A 25 -11.69 -8.13 4.67
CA ASN A 25 -11.36 -6.80 4.17
C ASN A 25 -11.33 -6.77 2.64
N ILE A 26 -10.68 -7.77 2.04
CA ILE A 26 -10.59 -7.89 0.58
C ILE A 26 -11.97 -8.05 -0.04
N THR A 27 -12.82 -8.89 0.55
CA THR A 27 -14.17 -9.12 0.05
C THR A 27 -14.98 -7.82 0.06
N LYS A 28 -14.88 -7.05 1.13
CA LYS A 28 -15.56 -5.75 1.18
C LYS A 28 -15.11 -4.80 0.08
N VAL A 29 -13.81 -4.71 -0.16
CA VAL A 29 -13.27 -3.89 -1.25
C VAL A 29 -13.81 -4.37 -2.60
N LEU A 30 -13.73 -5.67 -2.87
CA LEU A 30 -14.20 -6.23 -4.15
C LEU A 30 -15.70 -6.01 -4.35
N ASP A 31 -16.50 -6.17 -3.30
CA ASP A 31 -17.95 -5.92 -3.36
C ASP A 31 -18.25 -4.46 -3.68
N ASN A 32 -17.53 -3.53 -3.06
CA ASN A 32 -17.70 -2.10 -3.31
C ASN A 32 -17.21 -1.70 -4.70
N MET A 33 -16.33 -2.49 -5.31
CA MET A 33 -15.75 -2.22 -6.62
C MET A 33 -16.37 -3.02 -7.76
N LYS A 34 -17.30 -3.92 -7.48
CA LYS A 34 -17.84 -4.85 -8.50
C LYS A 34 -18.52 -4.16 -9.68
N GLN A 35 -19.07 -2.97 -9.47
CA GLN A 35 -19.72 -2.20 -10.54
C GLN A 35 -18.71 -1.57 -11.49
N TYR A 36 -17.45 -1.45 -11.10
CA TYR A 36 -16.40 -0.84 -11.89
C TYR A 36 -15.61 -1.94 -12.61
N THR A 37 -15.92 -2.16 -13.89
CA THR A 37 -15.30 -3.21 -14.69
C THR A 37 -14.18 -2.72 -15.60
N ASN A 38 -14.12 -1.39 -15.86
CA ASN A 38 -13.05 -0.80 -16.65
C ASN A 38 -11.79 -0.62 -15.78
N PRO A 39 -10.60 -0.99 -16.29
CA PRO A 39 -9.36 -0.84 -15.51
C PRO A 39 -9.12 0.57 -14.99
N GLU A 40 -9.46 1.58 -15.76
CA GLU A 40 -9.28 2.99 -15.40
C GLU A 40 -10.16 3.42 -14.21
N ASP A 41 -11.28 2.72 -13.97
CA ASP A 41 -12.16 2.97 -12.82
C ASP A 41 -11.72 2.25 -11.57
N ARG A 42 -10.65 1.46 -11.65
CA ARG A 42 -10.16 0.64 -10.54
C ARG A 42 -8.83 1.14 -9.99
N SER A 43 -8.44 2.37 -10.33
CA SER A 43 -7.18 2.96 -9.87
C SER A 43 -7.15 3.14 -8.36
N CYS A 44 -5.97 2.95 -7.78
CA CYS A 44 -5.74 3.09 -6.35
C CYS A 44 -4.29 3.43 -6.08
N THR A 45 -4.00 3.81 -4.83
CA THR A 45 -2.65 4.12 -4.39
C THR A 45 -2.42 3.51 -3.02
N PHE A 46 -1.35 2.75 -2.87
CA PHE A 46 -0.86 2.33 -1.57
C PHE A 46 -0.04 3.47 -1.00
N VAL A 47 -0.27 3.80 0.26
CA VAL A 47 0.40 4.91 0.94
C VAL A 47 1.05 4.41 2.22
N CYS A 48 2.28 4.84 2.47
CA CYS A 48 2.98 4.60 3.72
C CYS A 48 3.53 5.92 4.23
N VAL A 49 3.25 6.24 5.49
CA VAL A 49 3.84 7.40 6.17
C VAL A 49 4.67 6.86 7.32
N LEU A 50 5.95 7.19 7.33
CA LEU A 50 6.88 6.79 8.38
C LEU A 50 7.32 8.01 9.16
N THR A 51 7.44 7.85 10.48
CA THR A 51 7.93 8.89 11.36
C THR A 51 9.12 8.35 12.13
N ALA A 52 10.25 9.05 12.06
CA ALA A 52 11.42 8.76 12.87
C ALA A 52 11.56 9.85 13.94
N ILE A 53 11.90 9.43 15.14
CA ILE A 53 12.13 10.37 16.26
C ILE A 53 13.57 10.23 16.70
N ILE A 54 14.30 11.35 16.68
CA ILE A 54 15.68 11.40 17.16
C ILE A 54 15.61 11.68 18.66
N MET A 55 15.96 10.71 19.48
CA MET A 55 15.79 10.77 20.92
C MET A 55 16.54 11.93 21.58
N GLU A 56 17.73 12.23 21.09
CA GLU A 56 18.57 13.30 21.68
C GLU A 56 17.97 14.68 21.52
N SER A 57 17.35 14.95 20.36
CA SER A 57 16.84 16.28 20.03
C SER A 57 15.32 16.39 20.03
N ASN A 58 14.61 15.26 20.15
CA ASN A 58 13.16 15.14 19.96
C ASN A 58 12.71 15.60 18.56
N GLU A 59 13.63 15.64 17.61
CA GLU A 59 13.29 15.99 16.24
C GLU A 59 12.49 14.85 15.59
N LYS A 60 11.42 15.22 14.89
CA LYS A 60 10.61 14.26 14.13
C LYS A 60 10.89 14.40 12.64
N ILE A 61 11.07 13.28 11.99
CA ILE A 61 11.23 13.21 10.54
C ILE A 61 10.07 12.41 10.00
N VAL A 62 9.28 13.00 9.11
CA VAL A 62 8.11 12.34 8.52
C VAL A 62 8.36 12.17 7.02
N ALA A 63 8.13 10.96 6.51
CA ALA A 63 8.25 10.68 5.10
C ALA A 63 7.05 9.89 4.60
N ARG A 64 6.59 10.24 3.38
CA ARG A 64 5.46 9.60 2.71
C ARG A 64 5.94 8.90 1.45
N GLY A 65 5.52 7.66 1.29
CA GLY A 65 5.72 6.90 0.07
C GLY A 65 4.39 6.50 -0.55
N GLU A 66 4.31 6.51 -1.87
CA GLU A 66 3.12 6.13 -2.61
C GLU A 66 3.48 5.13 -3.71
N CYS A 67 2.60 4.15 -3.91
CA CYS A 67 2.70 3.18 -4.99
C CYS A 67 1.35 3.11 -5.69
N LYS A 68 1.29 3.60 -6.92
CA LYS A 68 0.06 3.60 -7.72
C LYS A 68 -0.18 2.24 -8.35
N GLY A 69 -1.44 1.90 -8.55
CA GLY A 69 -1.83 0.66 -9.16
C GLY A 69 -3.32 0.57 -9.39
N SER A 70 -3.82 -0.65 -9.43
CA SER A 70 -5.24 -0.91 -9.64
C SER A 70 -5.71 -2.10 -8.81
N ILE A 71 -7.03 -2.18 -8.62
CA ILE A 71 -7.67 -3.28 -7.90
C ILE A 71 -7.98 -4.41 -8.88
N ALA A 72 -7.52 -5.62 -8.56
CA ALA A 72 -7.80 -6.82 -9.34
C ALA A 72 -9.28 -7.19 -9.28
N MET A 73 -9.77 -7.92 -10.28
CA MET A 73 -11.16 -8.40 -10.31
C MET A 73 -11.38 -9.53 -9.31
N THR A 74 -10.37 -10.37 -9.10
CA THR A 74 -10.42 -11.52 -8.18
C THR A 74 -9.14 -11.53 -7.35
N PRO A 75 -9.18 -12.08 -6.12
CA PRO A 75 -7.97 -12.10 -5.29
C PRO A 75 -6.97 -13.17 -5.75
N GLY A 76 -5.68 -12.84 -5.59
CA GLY A 76 -4.61 -13.80 -5.71
C GLY A 76 -4.36 -14.50 -4.38
N ARG A 77 -3.12 -15.01 -4.19
CA ARG A 77 -2.74 -15.73 -2.96
C ARG A 77 -2.90 -14.82 -1.73
N LEU A 78 -3.52 -15.35 -0.68
CA LEU A 78 -3.66 -14.63 0.59
C LEU A 78 -2.34 -14.63 1.36
N GLY A 79 -2.20 -13.66 2.25
CA GLY A 79 -1.00 -13.47 3.06
C GLY A 79 -0.24 -12.21 2.68
N GLY A 80 0.88 -11.95 3.33
CA GLY A 80 1.70 -10.76 3.06
C GLY A 80 1.01 -9.45 3.42
N LEU A 81 1.16 -8.43 2.59
CA LEU A 81 0.48 -7.15 2.77
C LEU A 81 -1.03 -7.34 2.66
N THR A 82 -1.78 -6.62 3.51
CA THR A 82 -3.24 -6.79 3.68
C THR A 82 -4.02 -6.84 2.37
N TYR A 83 -3.71 -5.96 1.43
CA TYR A 83 -4.41 -5.89 0.14
C TYR A 83 -3.54 -6.35 -1.03
N GLY A 84 -2.37 -6.96 -0.75
CA GLY A 84 -1.50 -7.52 -1.79
C GLY A 84 -2.21 -8.47 -2.75
N PRO A 85 -3.15 -9.31 -2.27
CA PRO A 85 -3.89 -10.21 -3.16
C PRO A 85 -4.74 -9.52 -4.22
N ILE A 86 -5.09 -8.25 -4.06
CA ILE A 86 -5.90 -7.51 -5.02
C ILE A 86 -5.24 -6.24 -5.55
N PHE A 87 -4.00 -5.96 -5.16
CA PHE A 87 -3.28 -4.78 -5.64
C PHE A 87 -2.33 -5.13 -6.77
N ILE A 88 -2.59 -4.56 -7.96
CA ILE A 88 -1.74 -4.71 -9.13
C ILE A 88 -0.95 -3.41 -9.29
N PRO A 89 0.37 -3.41 -9.01
CA PRO A 89 1.17 -2.20 -9.17
C PRO A 89 1.20 -1.72 -10.62
N GLU A 90 1.30 -0.41 -10.81
CA GLU A 90 1.40 0.18 -12.15
C GLU A 90 2.58 -0.41 -12.91
N GLY A 91 2.35 -0.80 -14.16
CA GLY A 91 3.36 -1.43 -14.99
C GLY A 91 3.43 -2.96 -14.89
N PHE A 92 2.62 -3.55 -14.02
CA PHE A 92 2.54 -5.00 -13.84
C PHE A 92 1.13 -5.49 -14.17
N SER A 93 0.99 -6.79 -14.37
CA SER A 93 -0.28 -7.41 -14.76
C SER A 93 -0.85 -8.37 -13.72
N GLU A 94 -0.16 -8.55 -12.61
CA GLU A 94 -0.57 -9.51 -11.58
C GLU A 94 -0.57 -8.88 -10.20
N PRO A 95 -1.41 -9.37 -9.26
CA PRO A 95 -1.41 -8.88 -7.88
C PRO A 95 -0.05 -9.11 -7.22
N MET A 96 0.30 -8.22 -6.28
CA MET A 96 1.59 -8.32 -5.56
C MET A 96 1.78 -9.68 -4.90
N SER A 97 0.72 -10.29 -4.36
CA SER A 97 0.81 -11.59 -3.69
C SER A 97 1.16 -12.74 -4.63
N GLU A 98 0.94 -12.57 -5.94
CA GLU A 98 1.28 -13.58 -6.95
C GLU A 98 2.66 -13.38 -7.56
N MET A 99 3.33 -12.29 -7.25
CA MET A 99 4.64 -11.99 -7.83
C MET A 99 5.74 -12.87 -7.26
N PRO A 100 6.62 -13.43 -8.12
CA PRO A 100 7.85 -14.04 -7.62
C PRO A 100 8.73 -12.96 -6.98
N GLU A 101 9.62 -13.37 -6.08
CA GLU A 101 10.46 -12.46 -5.30
C GLU A 101 11.17 -11.41 -6.16
N GLU A 102 11.70 -11.82 -7.30
CA GLU A 102 12.42 -10.94 -8.22
C GLU A 102 11.55 -9.79 -8.73
N LYS A 103 10.30 -10.09 -9.11
CA LYS A 103 9.35 -9.07 -9.56
C LYS A 103 8.91 -8.19 -8.39
N TYR A 104 8.69 -8.81 -7.24
CA TYR A 104 8.28 -8.09 -6.03
C TYR A 104 9.31 -7.03 -5.65
N GLU A 105 10.59 -7.39 -5.70
CA GLU A 105 11.68 -6.46 -5.40
C GLU A 105 11.80 -5.33 -6.43
N ALA A 106 11.41 -5.58 -7.68
CA ALA A 106 11.42 -4.57 -8.73
C ALA A 106 10.33 -3.51 -8.55
N VAL A 107 9.30 -3.79 -7.75
CA VAL A 107 8.25 -2.83 -7.43
C VAL A 107 8.78 -1.84 -6.39
N HIS A 108 8.84 -0.56 -6.75
CA HIS A 108 9.18 0.48 -5.78
C HIS A 108 7.92 0.79 -4.97
N ASN A 109 7.65 -0.05 -3.97
CA ASN A 109 6.43 0.05 -3.20
C ASN A 109 6.48 1.24 -2.21
N HIS A 110 5.32 1.54 -1.65
CA HIS A 110 5.13 2.70 -0.76
C HIS A 110 6.04 2.68 0.48
N ARG A 111 6.29 1.48 1.04
CA ARG A 111 7.16 1.33 2.23
C ARG A 111 8.61 1.61 1.89
N ASP A 112 9.09 1.07 0.76
CA ASP A 112 10.47 1.27 0.32
C ASP A 112 10.74 2.74 0.02
N ILE A 113 9.81 3.42 -0.62
CA ILE A 113 9.93 4.85 -0.94
C ILE A 113 10.00 5.66 0.35
N ALA A 114 9.09 5.43 1.29
CA ALA A 114 9.08 6.13 2.57
C ALA A 114 10.37 5.88 3.36
N MET A 115 10.81 4.61 3.41
CA MET A 115 12.03 4.24 4.13
C MET A 115 13.27 4.91 3.54
N LYS A 116 13.39 4.96 2.21
CA LYS A 116 14.52 5.64 1.56
C LYS A 116 14.56 7.12 1.91
N LYS A 117 13.42 7.78 1.94
CA LYS A 117 13.33 9.20 2.33
C LYS A 117 13.80 9.40 3.77
N ILE A 118 13.37 8.54 4.71
CA ILE A 118 13.79 8.61 6.10
C ILE A 118 15.31 8.42 6.21
N MET A 119 15.86 7.42 5.53
CA MET A 119 17.29 7.14 5.57
C MET A 119 18.13 8.30 5.01
N GLN A 120 17.67 8.95 3.95
CA GLN A 120 18.35 10.11 3.39
C GLN A 120 18.39 11.27 4.39
N GLU A 121 17.29 11.53 5.07
CA GLU A 121 17.23 12.59 6.09
C GLU A 121 18.13 12.29 7.29
N LEU A 122 18.16 11.02 7.73
CA LEU A 122 19.04 10.62 8.83
C LEU A 122 20.52 10.75 8.45
N LYS A 123 20.89 10.40 7.22
CA LYS A 123 22.27 10.54 6.74
C LYS A 123 22.74 11.99 6.72
N LYS A 124 21.87 12.93 6.38
CA LYS A 124 22.21 14.37 6.41
C LYS A 124 22.59 14.81 7.82
N ARG A 125 21.92 14.27 8.84
CA ARG A 125 22.17 14.63 10.23
C ARG A 125 23.45 14.01 10.79
N ILE A 126 23.81 12.82 10.33
CA ILE A 126 25.03 12.13 10.78
C ILE A 126 26.29 12.82 10.28
N LYS A 127 26.24 13.50 9.13
CA LYS A 127 27.38 14.19 8.55
C LYS A 127 27.74 15.51 9.26
N GLU A 128 26.87 15.97 10.12
CA GLU A 128 27.09 17.18 10.91
C GLU A 128 27.70 16.84 12.27
#